data_9d89c51131ad5376fadeec2f32b8fce3
#
_entry.id   9d89c51131ad5376fadeec2f32b8fce3
#
_cell.length_a   1.000
_cell.length_b   1.000
_cell.length_c   1.000
_cell.angle_alpha   90.00
_cell.angle_beta   90.00
_cell.angle_gamma   90.00
#
_symmetry.space_group_name_H-M   'P 1'
#
loop_
_entity.id
_entity.type
_entity.pdbx_description
1 polymer ?
#
loop_
_entity_poly.entity_id
_entity_poly.type
_entity_poly.pdbx_seq_one_letter_code
_entity_poly.pdbx_strand_id
1 'polypeptide(L)'
;TTPIYPYEHDGDGSWLWNEGPALLKKDGNYHLFYSANYYASRKYCVCVAVSDRPDGDFTKSEADNPVLHADMLSEDFSGPGHNSFFVDKDGNLKTAFHIHTDEKKPGENRRACIADVVYENGRYYFVI
;
A
#
# COMPACT_ATOMS: atom_id res chain seq x y z
N THR A 1 -0.30 -4.07 20.10
CA THR A 1 -1.12 -4.81 19.11
C THR A 1 -0.19 -5.68 18.27
N THR A 2 -0.46 -6.97 18.23
CA THR A 2 0.26 -7.87 17.34
C THR A 2 0.04 -7.39 15.91
N PRO A 3 1.10 -7.15 15.13
CA PRO A 3 0.93 -6.77 13.74
C PRO A 3 0.07 -7.81 13.02
N ILE A 4 -0.81 -7.35 12.15
CA ILE A 4 -1.63 -8.22 11.31
C ILE A 4 -0.75 -9.06 10.37
N TYR A 5 0.51 -8.67 10.26
CA TYR A 5 1.46 -9.20 9.28
C TYR A 5 2.49 -10.14 9.93
N PRO A 6 2.97 -11.11 9.21
CA PRO A 6 3.71 -10.99 7.94
C PRO A 6 2.84 -10.48 6.81
N TYR A 7 3.28 -9.40 6.19
CA TYR A 7 2.48 -8.51 5.38
C TYR A 7 2.03 -9.08 4.01
N GLU A 8 2.50 -10.18 3.57
CA GLU A 8 2.09 -10.78 2.30
C GLU A 8 1.34 -12.09 2.47
N HIS A 9 0.85 -12.37 3.68
CA HIS A 9 0.14 -13.60 3.99
C HIS A 9 -1.24 -13.32 4.55
N ASP A 10 -2.23 -13.95 3.98
CA ASP A 10 -3.61 -13.79 4.36
C ASP A 10 -4.05 -14.88 5.34
N GLY A 11 -3.50 -14.80 6.56
CA GLY A 11 -3.95 -15.63 7.67
C GLY A 11 -3.38 -17.05 7.69
N ASP A 12 -3.78 -17.91 6.80
CA ASP A 12 -3.34 -19.31 6.76
C ASP A 12 -2.18 -19.58 5.79
N GLY A 13 -1.72 -18.54 5.11
CA GLY A 13 -0.61 -18.65 4.16
C GLY A 13 -0.96 -19.33 2.84
N SER A 14 -2.23 -19.64 2.61
CA SER A 14 -2.67 -20.31 1.38
C SER A 14 -2.77 -19.39 0.17
N TRP A 15 -2.82 -18.07 0.39
CA TRP A 15 -3.01 -17.09 -0.67
C TRP A 15 -1.89 -16.05 -0.67
N LEU A 16 -1.21 -15.96 -1.79
CA LEU A 16 -0.25 -14.89 -2.08
C LEU A 16 -0.79 -14.08 -3.26
N TRP A 17 -1.31 -12.90 -2.97
CA TRP A 17 -1.85 -12.01 -3.98
C TRP A 17 -1.01 -10.74 -4.05
N ASN A 18 -0.55 -10.41 -5.25
CA ASN A 18 0.08 -9.14 -5.53
C ASN A 18 -0.57 -8.56 -6.79
N GLU A 19 -1.04 -7.32 -6.68
CA GLU A 19 -1.71 -6.63 -7.79
C GLU A 19 -1.54 -5.11 -7.71
N GLY A 20 -2.07 -4.40 -8.67
CA GLY A 20 -2.13 -2.94 -8.66
C GLY A 20 -0.77 -2.26 -8.62
N PRO A 21 0.19 -2.62 -9.51
CA PRO A 21 1.52 -2.02 -9.47
C PRO A 21 1.49 -0.53 -9.82
N ALA A 22 2.24 0.26 -9.04
CA ALA A 22 2.44 1.68 -9.28
C ALA A 22 3.90 2.02 -9.02
N LEU A 23 4.55 2.68 -9.97
CA LEU A 23 5.99 2.90 -9.95
C LEU A 23 6.31 4.38 -9.80
N LEU A 24 7.21 4.69 -8.86
CA LEU A 24 7.82 6.02 -8.73
C LEU A 24 9.33 5.90 -8.87
N LYS A 25 9.93 6.89 -9.54
CA LYS A 25 11.38 7.00 -9.64
C LYS A 25 11.85 8.20 -8.84
N LYS A 26 12.87 8.01 -8.00
CA LYS A 26 13.47 9.07 -7.20
C LYS A 26 14.94 8.76 -6.92
N ASP A 27 15.81 9.74 -7.18
CA ASP A 27 17.24 9.65 -6.84
C ASP A 27 17.93 8.37 -7.36
N GLY A 28 17.59 7.98 -8.60
CA GLY A 28 18.17 6.81 -9.24
C GLY A 28 17.54 5.47 -8.83
N ASN A 29 16.58 5.46 -7.93
CA ASN A 29 15.89 4.27 -7.49
C ASN A 29 14.44 4.23 -7.99
N TYR A 30 13.97 3.02 -8.24
CA TYR A 30 12.59 2.73 -8.62
C TYR A 30 11.88 2.10 -7.44
N HIS A 31 10.78 2.71 -7.03
CA HIS A 31 9.94 2.23 -5.93
C HIS A 31 8.66 1.66 -6.52
N LEU A 32 8.54 0.34 -6.47
CA LEU A 32 7.37 -0.39 -6.98
C LEU A 32 6.40 -0.61 -5.82
N PHE A 33 5.32 0.13 -5.84
CA PHE A 33 4.20 -0.08 -4.90
C PHE A 33 3.26 -1.12 -5.48
N TYR A 34 2.75 -1.97 -4.64
CA TYR A 34 1.80 -3.02 -5.05
C TYR A 34 0.88 -3.35 -3.88
N SER A 35 -0.29 -3.85 -4.20
CA SER A 35 -1.22 -4.32 -3.18
C SER A 35 -0.99 -5.79 -2.91
N ALA A 36 -1.03 -6.15 -1.65
CA ALA A 36 -0.79 -7.51 -1.19
C ALA A 36 -1.97 -8.03 -0.38
N ASN A 37 -2.08 -9.35 -0.27
CA ASN A 37 -3.13 -10.10 0.39
C ASN A 37 -4.45 -10.10 -0.40
N TYR A 38 -5.44 -10.82 0.12
CA TYR A 38 -6.73 -10.94 -0.54
C TYR A 38 -7.51 -9.61 -0.48
N TYR A 39 -8.03 -9.17 -1.61
CA TYR A 39 -8.68 -7.85 -1.74
C TYR A 39 -9.88 -7.65 -0.80
N ALA A 40 -10.56 -8.71 -0.41
CA ALA A 40 -11.71 -8.66 0.51
C ALA A 40 -11.32 -8.94 1.96
N SER A 41 -10.01 -9.02 2.25
CA SER A 41 -9.50 -9.21 3.60
C SER A 41 -9.21 -7.87 4.26
N ARG A 42 -9.38 -7.82 5.58
CA ARG A 42 -8.90 -6.71 6.41
C ARG A 42 -7.39 -6.48 6.25
N LYS A 43 -6.64 -7.50 5.86
CA LYS A 43 -5.18 -7.46 5.67
C LYS A 43 -4.74 -6.90 4.33
N TYR A 44 -5.66 -6.63 3.42
CA TYR A 44 -5.31 -6.00 2.15
C TYR A 44 -4.54 -4.71 2.42
N CYS A 45 -3.41 -4.51 1.76
CA CYS A 45 -2.46 -3.45 2.10
C CYS A 45 -1.64 -3.04 0.89
N VAL A 46 -0.92 -1.93 1.03
CA VAL A 46 0.07 -1.50 0.02
C VAL A 46 1.46 -1.75 0.57
N CYS A 47 2.27 -2.40 -0.25
CA CYS A 47 3.68 -2.69 0.01
C CYS A 47 4.57 -1.98 -1.00
N VAL A 48 5.88 -1.97 -0.74
CA VAL A 48 6.88 -1.39 -1.64
C VAL A 48 8.09 -2.29 -1.77
N ALA A 49 8.61 -2.37 -3.00
CA ALA A 49 9.89 -2.98 -3.30
C ALA A 49 10.75 -1.97 -4.08
N VAL A 50 12.06 -2.00 -3.90
CA VAL A 50 12.97 -1.00 -4.45
C VAL A 50 14.04 -1.66 -5.30
N SER A 51 14.37 -1.03 -6.44
CA SER A 51 15.48 -1.43 -7.32
C SER A 51 16.17 -0.19 -7.88
N ASP A 52 17.44 -0.34 -8.26
CA ASP A 52 18.17 0.67 -9.02
C ASP A 52 17.89 0.56 -10.54
N ARG A 53 17.10 -0.45 -10.96
CA ARG A 53 16.73 -0.70 -12.36
C ARG A 53 15.21 -0.86 -12.49
N PRO A 54 14.62 -0.40 -13.60
CA PRO A 54 13.18 -0.53 -13.79
C PRO A 54 12.72 -1.95 -14.11
N ASP A 55 13.64 -2.81 -14.55
CA ASP A 55 13.35 -4.12 -15.11
C ASP A 55 13.77 -5.30 -14.22
N GLY A 56 14.14 -5.04 -12.97
CA GLY A 56 14.44 -6.19 -12.12
C GLY A 56 15.15 -5.92 -10.81
N ASP A 57 15.37 -7.05 -10.09
CA ASP A 57 16.05 -7.09 -8.80
C ASP A 57 15.45 -6.18 -7.75
N PHE A 58 14.11 -6.15 -7.70
CA PHE A 58 13.39 -5.44 -6.64
C PHE A 58 13.54 -6.18 -5.32
N THR A 59 13.94 -5.46 -4.28
CA THR A 59 14.07 -5.98 -2.93
C THR A 59 13.01 -5.38 -2.01
N LYS A 60 12.52 -6.22 -1.10
CA LYS A 60 11.53 -5.86 -0.09
C LYS A 60 12.23 -5.76 1.26
N SER A 61 11.90 -4.73 2.03
CA SER A 61 12.36 -4.56 3.41
C SER A 61 11.17 -4.71 4.35
N GLU A 62 11.32 -5.54 5.36
CA GLU A 62 10.29 -5.67 6.40
C GLU A 62 10.11 -4.36 7.18
N ALA A 63 11.17 -3.59 7.35
CA ALA A 63 11.11 -2.30 8.03
C ALA A 63 10.27 -1.26 7.27
N ASP A 64 10.16 -1.40 5.94
CA ASP A 64 9.44 -0.47 5.07
C ASP A 64 8.02 -0.94 4.74
N ASN A 65 7.63 -2.13 5.15
CA ASN A 65 6.39 -2.76 4.73
C ASN A 65 5.53 -3.22 5.91
N PRO A 66 4.20 -3.14 5.77
CA PRO A 66 3.48 -2.45 4.69
C PRO A 66 3.54 -0.93 4.78
N VAL A 67 3.45 -0.25 3.65
CA VAL A 67 3.43 1.22 3.58
C VAL A 67 2.09 1.79 4.01
N LEU A 68 1.02 1.10 3.67
CA LEU A 68 -0.36 1.50 3.99
C LEU A 68 -1.15 0.25 4.39
N HIS A 69 -1.74 0.28 5.58
CA HIS A 69 -2.47 -0.86 6.14
C HIS A 69 -3.58 -0.41 7.09
N ALA A 70 -4.43 -1.35 7.49
CA ALA A 70 -5.63 -1.08 8.28
C ALA A 70 -5.36 -0.33 9.59
N ASP A 71 -4.25 -0.62 10.28
CA ASP A 71 -3.94 0.01 11.56
C ASP A 71 -3.64 1.51 11.45
N MET A 72 -3.41 2.01 10.24
CA MET A 72 -3.24 3.45 9.97
C MET A 72 -4.57 4.16 9.79
N LEU A 73 -5.67 3.43 9.69
CA LEU A 73 -7.01 3.95 9.46
C LEU A 73 -7.81 3.99 10.76
N SER A 74 -8.97 4.64 10.74
CA SER A 74 -9.94 4.57 11.83
C SER A 74 -10.44 3.12 12.00
N GLU A 75 -10.88 2.77 13.21
CA GLU A 75 -11.25 1.39 13.57
C GLU A 75 -12.30 0.74 12.65
N ASP A 76 -13.19 1.56 12.10
CA ASP A 76 -14.27 1.09 11.23
C ASP A 76 -13.81 0.78 9.79
N PHE A 77 -12.57 1.10 9.46
CA PHE A 77 -12.05 0.99 8.11
C PHE A 77 -10.92 -0.05 8.04
N SER A 78 -10.77 -0.65 6.87
CA SER A 78 -9.73 -1.65 6.64
C SER A 78 -9.40 -1.77 5.15
N GLY A 79 -8.47 -2.66 4.84
CA GLY A 79 -8.15 -3.08 3.48
C GLY A 79 -7.79 -1.95 2.52
N PRO A 80 -6.90 -1.01 2.89
CA PRO A 80 -6.49 0.01 1.94
C PRO A 80 -5.64 -0.62 0.84
N GLY A 81 -5.91 -0.25 -0.41
CA GLY A 81 -5.15 -0.84 -1.49
C GLY A 81 -5.46 -0.31 -2.87
N HIS A 82 -4.78 -0.93 -3.83
CA HIS A 82 -4.85 -0.65 -5.26
C HIS A 82 -4.62 0.83 -5.54
N ASN A 83 -3.53 1.37 -4.97
CA ASN A 83 -3.22 2.78 -5.06
C ASN A 83 -2.67 3.19 -6.43
N SER A 84 -2.84 4.45 -6.75
CA SER A 84 -2.19 5.12 -7.85
C SER A 84 -1.63 6.45 -7.38
N PHE A 85 -0.71 7.03 -8.14
CA PHE A 85 -0.09 8.32 -7.82
C PHE A 85 -0.52 9.39 -8.82
N PHE A 86 -0.63 10.60 -8.33
CA PHE A 86 -0.84 11.77 -9.18
C PHE A 86 -0.22 13.01 -8.51
N VAL A 87 -0.02 14.04 -9.30
CA VAL A 87 0.43 15.35 -8.80
C VAL A 87 -0.75 16.29 -8.86
N ASP A 88 -1.03 16.97 -7.76
CA ASP A 88 -2.14 17.92 -7.69
C ASP A 88 -1.81 19.25 -8.40
N LYS A 89 -2.76 20.16 -8.44
CA LYS A 89 -2.61 21.46 -9.10
C LYS A 89 -1.50 22.33 -8.50
N ASP A 90 -1.12 22.07 -7.27
CA ASP A 90 -0.08 22.82 -6.55
C ASP A 90 1.30 22.13 -6.61
N GLY A 91 1.40 21.04 -7.38
CA GLY A 91 2.64 20.30 -7.57
C GLY A 91 2.96 19.26 -6.50
N ASN A 92 2.01 18.94 -5.63
CA ASN A 92 2.22 17.98 -4.55
C ASN A 92 1.88 16.56 -5.00
N LEU A 93 2.74 15.61 -4.62
CA LEU A 93 2.49 14.19 -4.89
C LEU A 93 1.41 13.65 -3.95
N LYS A 94 0.44 13.01 -4.53
CA LYS A 94 -0.70 12.40 -3.84
C LYS A 94 -0.83 10.93 -4.25
N THR A 95 -1.50 10.18 -3.43
CA THR A 95 -1.93 8.82 -3.77
C THR A 95 -3.44 8.70 -3.60
N ALA A 96 -4.07 8.03 -4.56
CA ALA A 96 -5.47 7.64 -4.49
C ALA A 96 -5.54 6.13 -4.25
N PHE A 97 -6.42 5.70 -3.37
CA PHE A 97 -6.61 4.30 -3.01
C PHE A 97 -8.05 4.09 -2.54
N HIS A 98 -8.44 2.85 -2.35
CA HIS A 98 -9.74 2.55 -1.75
C HIS A 98 -9.59 1.86 -0.40
N ILE A 99 -10.62 1.98 0.42
CA ILE A 99 -10.72 1.32 1.72
C ILE A 99 -12.04 0.56 1.82
N HIS A 100 -12.07 -0.46 2.68
CA HIS A 100 -13.30 -1.13 3.08
C HIS A 100 -14.00 -0.30 4.17
N THR A 101 -15.29 -0.10 4.04
CA THR A 101 -16.09 0.70 4.98
C THR A 101 -17.06 -0.13 5.82
N ASP A 102 -17.08 -1.44 5.62
CA ASP A 102 -17.95 -2.36 6.36
C ASP A 102 -17.12 -3.57 6.81
N GLU A 103 -16.89 -3.68 8.12
CA GLU A 103 -16.13 -4.80 8.69
C GLU A 103 -16.79 -6.17 8.47
N LYS A 104 -18.12 -6.19 8.38
CA LYS A 104 -18.86 -7.44 8.20
C LYS A 104 -18.83 -7.93 6.77
N LYS A 105 -18.59 -7.01 5.83
CA LYS A 105 -18.58 -7.30 4.40
C LYS A 105 -17.40 -6.59 3.71
N PRO A 106 -16.18 -6.93 4.11
CA PRO A 106 -15.00 -6.31 3.49
C PRO A 106 -15.00 -6.62 1.99
N GLY A 107 -14.66 -5.61 1.21
CA GLY A 107 -14.62 -5.70 -0.25
C GLY A 107 -15.93 -5.38 -0.97
N GLU A 108 -17.08 -5.37 -0.29
CA GLU A 108 -18.36 -5.01 -0.93
C GLU A 108 -18.60 -3.50 -0.94
N ASN A 109 -18.30 -2.83 0.15
CA ASN A 109 -18.51 -1.39 0.31
C ASN A 109 -17.16 -0.67 0.40
N ARG A 110 -16.71 -0.14 -0.73
CA ARG A 110 -15.41 0.52 -0.81
C ARG A 110 -15.58 2.01 -1.05
N ARG A 111 -14.70 2.79 -0.44
CA ARG A 111 -14.61 4.24 -0.60
C ARG A 111 -13.25 4.62 -1.17
N ALA A 112 -13.24 5.54 -2.12
CA ALA A 112 -12.01 6.16 -2.59
C ALA A 112 -11.49 7.18 -1.57
N CYS A 113 -10.18 7.16 -1.37
CA CYS A 113 -9.47 8.06 -0.47
C CYS A 113 -8.26 8.66 -1.19
N ILE A 114 -7.84 9.82 -0.72
CA ILE A 114 -6.63 10.50 -1.20
C ILE A 114 -5.78 10.85 0.02
N ALA A 115 -4.48 10.65 -0.10
CA ALA A 115 -3.50 10.99 0.94
C ALA A 115 -2.30 11.73 0.34
N ASP A 116 -1.64 12.51 1.16
CA ASP A 116 -0.36 13.10 0.82
C ASP A 116 0.73 12.03 0.80
N VAL A 117 1.70 12.21 -0.09
CA VAL A 117 2.87 11.33 -0.18
C VAL A 117 4.11 12.17 0.08
N VAL A 118 4.90 11.76 1.06
CA VAL A 118 6.13 12.43 1.47
C VAL A 118 7.31 11.52 1.22
N TYR A 119 8.38 12.06 0.64
CA TYR A 119 9.66 11.36 0.48
C TYR A 119 10.66 11.91 1.49
N GLU A 120 11.20 11.04 2.33
CA GLU A 120 12.13 11.41 3.37
C GLU A 120 13.11 10.27 3.66
N ASN A 121 14.39 10.56 3.70
CA ASN A 121 15.45 9.58 4.01
C ASN A 121 15.39 8.32 3.12
N GLY A 122 15.13 8.50 1.83
CA GLY A 122 15.09 7.38 0.88
C GLY A 122 13.79 6.58 0.86
N ARG A 123 12.77 7.01 1.61
CA ARG A 123 11.50 6.29 1.75
C ARG A 123 10.31 7.19 1.45
N TYR A 124 9.26 6.57 0.93
CA TYR A 124 7.96 7.23 0.77
C TYR A 124 7.05 6.89 1.94
N TYR A 125 6.34 7.91 2.42
CA TYR A 125 5.34 7.79 3.48
C TYR A 125 4.00 8.31 2.98
N PHE A 126 2.93 7.60 3.30
CA PHE A 126 1.56 8.06 3.05
C PHE A 126 1.05 8.70 4.34
N VAL A 127 0.62 9.94 4.25
CA VAL A 127 0.14 10.73 5.39
C VAL A 127 -1.38 10.59 5.47
N ILE A 128 -1.81 9.79 6.44
CA ILE A 128 -3.22 9.45 6.62
C ILE A 128 -3.83 10.31 7.74
#